data_29be563c4b616950fce04869a55ab505
#
_entry.id   29be563c4b616950fce04869a55ab505
#
_cell.length_a   1.000
_cell.length_b   1.000
_cell.length_c   1.000
_cell.angle_alpha   90.00
_cell.angle_beta   90.00
_cell.angle_gamma   90.00
#
_symmetry.space_group_name_H-M   'P 1'
#
loop_
_entity.id
_entity.type
_entity.pdbx_description
1 polymer ?
#
loop_
_entity_poly.entity_id
_entity_poly.type
_entity_poly.pdbx_seq_one_letter_code
_entity_poly.pdbx_strand_id
1 'polypeptide(L)'
;MSKLTVHGAKAATAATAKSDIVVVPLFKNEDLSTSASEVNAAAGDVLQRAITLGDADAKLGKITTMVGSGNIARIMSVGCGDRSSFNLEAQLSVTGAVSRALASSKAKNAIVVGDPIADDKGA
;
A
#
# COMPACT_ATOMS: atom_id res chain seq x y z
N MET A 1 20.15 15.15 -0.68
CA MET A 1 18.89 14.54 -0.25
C MET A 1 18.16 13.96 -1.44
N SER A 2 17.77 12.72 -1.34
CA SER A 2 17.10 12.12 -2.46
C SER A 2 15.65 12.58 -2.51
N LYS A 3 15.13 12.66 -3.70
CA LYS A 3 13.79 13.11 -3.94
C LYS A 3 12.91 11.88 -4.13
N LEU A 4 11.92 11.73 -3.27
CA LEU A 4 10.96 10.64 -3.37
C LEU A 4 9.86 11.06 -4.34
N THR A 5 9.58 10.18 -5.30
CA THR A 5 8.48 10.40 -6.23
C THR A 5 7.37 9.41 -5.91
N VAL A 6 6.16 9.89 -5.77
CA VAL A 6 5.00 9.07 -5.43
C VAL A 6 3.97 9.20 -6.55
N HIS A 7 3.48 8.06 -7.02
CA HIS A 7 2.48 8.02 -8.07
C HIS A 7 1.29 7.17 -7.66
N GLY A 8 0.10 7.59 -8.04
CA GLY A 8 -1.06 6.71 -7.97
C GLY A 8 -1.11 5.88 -9.24
N ALA A 9 -1.53 4.64 -9.15
CA ALA A 9 -1.58 3.79 -10.33
C ALA A 9 -2.61 2.70 -10.17
N LYS A 10 -3.10 2.23 -11.32
CA LYS A 10 -3.93 1.03 -11.34
C LYS A 10 -3.07 -0.18 -11.03
N ALA A 11 -3.71 -1.24 -10.54
CA ALA A 11 -3.00 -2.44 -10.16
C ALA A 11 -2.16 -3.03 -11.29
N ALA A 12 -2.69 -3.06 -12.50
CA ALA A 12 -1.95 -3.61 -13.63
C ALA A 12 -0.66 -2.85 -13.86
N THR A 13 -0.71 -1.52 -13.77
CA THR A 13 0.48 -0.70 -13.91
C THR A 13 1.45 -0.93 -12.77
N ALA A 14 0.92 -1.00 -11.54
CA ALA A 14 1.78 -1.23 -10.38
C ALA A 14 2.47 -2.57 -10.45
N ALA A 15 1.77 -3.60 -10.95
CA ALA A 15 2.34 -4.94 -11.05
C ALA A 15 3.44 -5.03 -12.12
N THR A 16 3.36 -4.21 -13.16
CA THR A 16 4.31 -4.28 -14.27
C THR A 16 5.37 -3.20 -14.25
N ALA A 17 5.06 -2.05 -13.67
CA ALA A 17 6.03 -0.96 -13.60
C ALA A 17 7.06 -1.25 -12.53
N LYS A 18 8.31 -1.00 -12.86
CA LYS A 18 9.38 -1.18 -11.89
C LYS A 18 9.31 -0.07 -10.86
N SER A 19 9.22 -0.45 -9.59
CA SER A 19 9.10 0.54 -8.53
C SER A 19 9.85 0.07 -7.28
N ASP A 20 10.27 1.01 -6.46
CA ASP A 20 10.95 0.70 -5.21
C ASP A 20 9.98 0.20 -4.16
N ILE A 21 8.80 0.81 -4.07
CA ILE A 21 7.78 0.42 -3.10
C ILE A 21 6.41 0.58 -3.74
N VAL A 22 5.55 -0.42 -3.51
CA VAL A 22 4.13 -0.33 -3.85
C VAL A 22 3.36 -0.30 -2.54
N VAL A 23 2.57 0.73 -2.33
CA VAL A 23 1.79 0.91 -1.10
C VAL A 23 0.38 0.38 -1.32
N VAL A 24 -0.07 -0.50 -0.43
CA VAL A 24 -1.36 -1.17 -0.54
C VAL A 24 -2.19 -0.92 0.72
N PRO A 25 -3.38 -0.34 0.60
CA PRO A 25 -4.26 -0.16 1.76
C PRO A 25 -4.99 -1.45 2.12
N LEU A 26 -5.19 -1.66 3.41
CA LEU A 26 -5.93 -2.81 3.92
C LEU A 26 -7.09 -2.35 4.78
N PHE A 27 -8.27 -2.94 4.59
CA PHE A 27 -9.44 -2.65 5.40
C PHE A 27 -9.82 -3.85 6.22
N LYS A 28 -10.33 -3.62 7.43
CA LYS A 28 -10.72 -4.69 8.35
C LYS A 28 -11.85 -5.53 7.77
N ASN A 29 -11.74 -6.84 8.01
CA ASN A 29 -12.76 -7.80 7.63
C ASN A 29 -13.04 -7.83 6.12
N GLU A 30 -12.06 -7.43 5.33
CA GLU A 30 -12.14 -7.49 3.88
C GLU A 30 -10.97 -8.28 3.34
N ASP A 31 -11.23 -9.05 2.29
CA ASP A 31 -10.15 -9.69 1.55
C ASP A 31 -9.40 -8.63 0.75
N LEU A 32 -8.26 -8.99 0.22
CA LEU A 32 -7.54 -8.10 -0.66
C LEU A 32 -8.45 -7.69 -1.82
N SER A 33 -8.42 -6.40 -2.14
CA SER A 33 -9.14 -5.92 -3.31
C SER A 33 -8.53 -6.56 -4.57
N THR A 34 -9.23 -6.45 -5.69
CA THR A 34 -8.69 -6.95 -6.95
C THR A 34 -7.32 -6.34 -7.23
N SER A 35 -7.20 -5.03 -7.01
CA SER A 35 -5.93 -4.33 -7.21
C SER A 35 -4.83 -4.86 -6.30
N ALA A 36 -5.15 -5.04 -5.03
CA ALA A 36 -4.17 -5.55 -4.07
C ALA A 36 -3.78 -6.98 -4.37
N SER A 37 -4.74 -7.80 -4.82
CA SER A 37 -4.46 -9.19 -5.18
C SER A 37 -3.51 -9.30 -6.36
N GLU A 38 -3.68 -8.43 -7.35
CA GLU A 38 -2.80 -8.43 -8.51
C GLU A 38 -1.37 -8.04 -8.14
N VAL A 39 -1.24 -7.02 -7.29
CA VAL A 39 0.07 -6.61 -6.81
C VAL A 39 0.70 -7.70 -5.96
N ASN A 40 -0.09 -8.33 -5.10
CA ASN A 40 0.39 -9.41 -4.26
C ASN A 40 0.92 -10.58 -5.10
N ALA A 41 0.19 -10.97 -6.14
CA ALA A 41 0.63 -12.05 -7.02
C ALA A 41 1.94 -11.67 -7.72
N ALA A 42 2.03 -10.44 -8.21
CA ALA A 42 3.23 -9.98 -8.90
C ALA A 42 4.45 -9.93 -7.97
N ALA A 43 4.23 -9.73 -6.68
CA ALA A 43 5.31 -9.63 -5.70
C ALA A 43 5.64 -10.97 -5.03
N GLY A 44 5.04 -12.06 -5.45
CA GLY A 44 5.37 -13.37 -4.92
C GLY A 44 4.55 -13.79 -3.71
N ASP A 45 3.35 -13.27 -3.59
CA ASP A 45 2.39 -13.64 -2.53
C ASP A 45 2.86 -13.21 -1.13
N VAL A 46 3.76 -12.26 -1.03
CA VAL A 46 4.33 -11.88 0.27
C VAL A 46 3.32 -11.12 1.13
N LEU A 47 2.40 -10.37 0.52
CA LEU A 47 1.43 -9.60 1.28
C LEU A 47 0.42 -10.52 1.96
N GLN A 48 -0.13 -11.47 1.21
CA GLN A 48 -1.10 -12.41 1.79
C GLN A 48 -0.45 -13.25 2.90
N ARG A 49 0.80 -13.64 2.69
CA ARG A 49 1.52 -14.40 3.72
C ARG A 49 1.70 -13.56 4.99
N ALA A 50 2.05 -12.29 4.85
CA ALA A 50 2.21 -11.40 6.00
C ALA A 50 0.89 -11.22 6.74
N ILE A 51 -0.22 -11.12 6.00
CA ILE A 51 -1.55 -11.00 6.62
C ILE A 51 -1.87 -12.27 7.40
N THR A 52 -1.62 -13.43 6.80
CA THR A 52 -1.90 -14.70 7.43
C THR A 52 -1.07 -14.89 8.70
N LEU A 53 0.17 -14.43 8.70
CA LEU A 53 1.04 -14.54 9.86
C LEU A 53 0.74 -13.47 10.92
N GLY A 54 -0.06 -12.48 10.58
CA GLY A 54 -0.38 -11.40 11.52
C GLY A 54 0.61 -10.25 11.51
N ASP A 55 1.58 -10.28 10.61
CA ASP A 55 2.57 -9.20 10.51
C ASP A 55 1.99 -7.95 9.86
N ALA A 56 1.09 -8.14 8.92
CA ALA A 56 0.38 -7.05 8.27
C ALA A 56 -1.09 -7.13 8.66
N ASP A 57 -1.68 -6.02 9.06
CA ASP A 57 -3.09 -6.02 9.37
C ASP A 57 -3.72 -4.67 9.07
N ALA A 58 -5.03 -4.60 9.21
CA ALA A 58 -5.80 -3.46 8.80
C ALA A 58 -6.00 -2.42 9.91
N LYS A 59 -5.30 -2.55 11.02
CA LYS A 59 -5.42 -1.56 12.10
C LYS A 59 -5.02 -0.19 11.56
N LEU A 60 -5.84 0.81 11.83
CA LEU A 60 -5.63 2.15 11.28
C LEU A 60 -4.21 2.66 11.57
N GLY A 61 -3.50 3.00 10.52
CA GLY A 61 -2.16 3.55 10.63
C GLY A 61 -1.06 2.52 10.73
N LYS A 62 -1.38 1.23 10.77
CA LYS A 62 -0.33 0.22 10.87
C LYS A 62 0.39 0.04 9.55
N ILE A 63 1.70 0.23 9.58
CA ILE A 63 2.57 0.10 8.41
C ILE A 63 3.38 -1.19 8.52
N THR A 64 3.40 -1.98 7.46
CA THR A 64 4.25 -3.16 7.38
C THR A 64 4.91 -3.18 6.01
N THR A 65 6.21 -3.36 5.98
CA THR A 65 6.96 -3.39 4.73
C THR A 65 7.55 -4.77 4.53
N MET A 66 7.37 -5.32 3.33
CA MET A 66 7.83 -6.65 2.97
C MET A 66 8.68 -6.57 1.71
N VAL A 67 9.65 -7.46 1.61
CA VAL A 67 10.43 -7.59 0.38
C VAL A 67 9.58 -8.31 -0.66
N GLY A 68 9.46 -7.71 -1.83
CA GLY A 68 8.70 -8.30 -2.92
C GLY A 68 9.58 -9.09 -3.86
N SER A 69 9.14 -9.22 -5.09
CA SER A 69 9.90 -9.90 -6.13
C SER A 69 9.54 -9.30 -7.49
N GLY A 70 10.28 -9.68 -8.52
CA GLY A 70 10.04 -9.20 -9.86
C GLY A 70 10.20 -7.68 -9.95
N ASN A 71 9.22 -7.02 -10.52
CA ASN A 71 9.26 -5.57 -10.68
C ASN A 71 8.92 -4.81 -9.40
N ILE A 72 8.50 -5.51 -8.37
CA ILE A 72 8.11 -4.89 -7.10
C ILE A 72 9.15 -5.23 -6.06
N ALA A 73 10.04 -4.28 -5.78
CA ALA A 73 11.11 -4.52 -4.81
C ALA A 73 10.56 -4.67 -3.41
N ARG A 74 9.58 -3.86 -3.04
CA ARG A 74 8.96 -3.91 -1.71
C ARG A 74 7.49 -3.61 -1.81
N ILE A 75 6.71 -4.22 -0.90
CA ILE A 75 5.31 -3.85 -0.68
C ILE A 75 5.20 -3.23 0.70
N MET A 76 4.48 -2.13 0.80
CA MET A 76 4.18 -1.51 2.09
C MET A 76 2.68 -1.56 2.28
N SER A 77 2.20 -2.32 3.27
CA SER A 77 0.78 -2.29 3.60
C SER A 77 0.51 -1.20 4.61
N VAL A 78 -0.67 -0.59 4.53
CA VAL A 78 -1.10 0.39 5.51
C VAL A 78 -2.52 0.06 5.93
N GLY A 79 -2.73 -0.05 7.23
CA GLY A 79 -4.06 -0.33 7.76
C GLY A 79 -4.93 0.91 7.68
N CYS A 80 -6.15 0.71 7.21
CA CYS A 80 -7.13 1.78 7.05
C CYS A 80 -8.32 1.62 8.01
N GLY A 81 -8.34 0.56 8.81
CA GLY A 81 -9.42 0.31 9.74
C GLY A 81 -10.67 -0.15 9.04
N ASP A 82 -11.82 0.13 9.65
CA ASP A 82 -13.10 -0.21 9.05
C ASP A 82 -13.43 0.75 7.91
N ARG A 83 -13.88 0.20 6.80
CA ARG A 83 -14.23 1.03 5.66
C ARG A 83 -15.37 1.99 6.02
N SER A 84 -16.29 1.56 6.85
CA SER A 84 -17.43 2.40 7.26
C SER A 84 -17.00 3.60 8.11
N SER A 85 -15.84 3.52 8.72
CA SER A 85 -15.29 4.61 9.55
C SER A 85 -14.18 5.38 8.85
N PHE A 86 -13.94 5.10 7.57
CA PHE A 86 -12.82 5.69 6.85
C PHE A 86 -13.23 7.06 6.31
N ASN A 87 -13.20 8.04 7.19
CA ASN A 87 -13.56 9.42 6.86
C ASN A 87 -12.30 10.23 6.53
N LEU A 88 -12.45 11.53 6.37
CA LEU A 88 -11.34 12.40 6.03
C LEU A 88 -10.23 12.34 7.07
N GLU A 89 -10.60 12.31 8.33
CA GLU A 89 -9.61 12.25 9.42
C GLU A 89 -8.80 10.96 9.32
N ALA A 90 -9.46 9.84 9.05
CA ALA A 90 -8.77 8.56 8.89
C ALA A 90 -7.86 8.60 7.66
N GLN A 91 -8.32 9.20 6.57
CA GLN A 91 -7.49 9.36 5.38
C GLN A 91 -6.23 10.16 5.68
N LEU A 92 -6.37 11.24 6.43
CA LEU A 92 -5.21 12.06 6.79
C LEU A 92 -4.24 11.30 7.67
N SER A 93 -4.75 10.49 8.59
CA SER A 93 -3.90 9.65 9.43
C SER A 93 -3.11 8.65 8.61
N VAL A 94 -3.79 8.00 7.66
CA VAL A 94 -3.14 7.02 6.80
C VAL A 94 -2.10 7.70 5.91
N THR A 95 -2.47 8.81 5.29
CA THR A 95 -1.55 9.54 4.43
C THR A 95 -0.32 9.99 5.20
N GLY A 96 -0.50 10.48 6.42
CA GLY A 96 0.61 10.88 7.28
C GLY A 96 1.51 9.72 7.63
N ALA A 97 0.92 8.57 7.98
CA ALA A 97 1.70 7.39 8.31
C ALA A 97 2.53 6.91 7.12
N VAL A 98 1.90 6.86 5.93
CA VAL A 98 2.60 6.45 4.72
C VAL A 98 3.71 7.43 4.38
N SER A 99 3.43 8.72 4.47
CA SER A 99 4.43 9.74 4.15
C SER A 99 5.65 9.63 5.06
N ARG A 100 5.42 9.43 6.36
CA ARG A 100 6.53 9.28 7.30
C ARG A 100 7.32 8.01 7.03
N ALA A 101 6.63 6.91 6.73
CA ALA A 101 7.30 5.65 6.45
C ALA A 101 8.13 5.75 5.18
N LEU A 102 7.59 6.38 4.14
CA LEU A 102 8.32 6.55 2.88
C LEU A 102 9.52 7.46 3.07
N ALA A 103 9.37 8.52 3.85
CA ALA A 103 10.48 9.44 4.10
C ALA A 103 11.62 8.76 4.83
N SER A 104 11.32 7.76 5.67
CA SER A 104 12.35 7.00 6.39
C SER A 104 12.94 5.88 5.55
N SER A 105 12.33 5.55 4.43
CA SER A 105 12.80 4.46 3.59
C SER A 105 13.90 4.95 2.67
N LYS A 106 14.53 4.00 1.98
CA LYS A 106 15.52 4.34 0.96
C LYS A 106 14.93 4.35 -0.43
N ALA A 107 13.62 4.32 -0.52
CA ALA A 107 12.94 4.30 -1.79
C ALA A 107 13.08 5.64 -2.50
N LYS A 108 13.25 5.59 -3.80
CA LYS A 108 13.30 6.79 -4.64
C LYS A 108 11.98 7.04 -5.33
N ASN A 109 11.17 6.00 -5.49
CA ASN A 109 9.83 6.17 -6.02
C ASN A 109 8.89 5.19 -5.35
N ALA A 110 7.62 5.53 -5.32
CA ALA A 110 6.60 4.69 -4.72
C ALA A 110 5.34 4.80 -5.56
N ILE A 111 4.61 3.69 -5.66
CA ILE A 111 3.32 3.65 -6.32
C ILE A 111 2.28 3.33 -5.26
N VAL A 112 1.24 4.15 -5.17
CA VAL A 112 0.14 3.91 -4.25
C VAL A 112 -0.99 3.29 -5.04
N VAL A 113 -1.36 2.06 -4.65
CA VAL A 113 -2.39 1.32 -5.33
C VAL A 113 -3.72 1.50 -4.61
N GLY A 114 -4.75 1.59 -5.34
CA GLY A 114 -6.05 1.64 -4.79
C GLY A 114 -6.48 3.00 -4.52
N ASP A 115 -7.60 3.10 -4.16
CA ASP A 115 -8.20 4.22 -4.20
C ASP A 115 -8.43 4.88 -3.02
N PRO A 116 -8.54 4.37 -1.81
CA PRO A 116 -8.89 5.21 -0.68
C PRO A 116 -7.89 6.31 -0.42
N ILE A 117 -6.66 6.14 -0.82
CA ILE A 117 -5.62 7.12 -0.56
C ILE A 117 -5.42 8.05 -1.73
N ALA A 118 -5.46 7.50 -2.92
CA ALA A 118 -5.16 8.24 -4.11
C ALA A 118 -6.39 8.84 -4.75
N ASP A 119 -7.51 8.48 -4.36
CA ASP A 119 -8.67 8.80 -4.99
C ASP A 119 -9.14 10.12 -4.96
N ASP A 120 -9.46 10.23 -5.47
CA ASP A 120 -10.22 10.94 -5.41
C ASP A 120 -11.46 10.75 -5.87
N LYS A 121 -12.04 10.63 -5.76
CA LYS A 121 -13.02 10.44 -5.99
C LYS A 121 -13.40 10.32 -6.88
N GLY A 122 -13.04 10.18 -7.16
CA GLY A 122 -13.27 10.01 -7.83
C GLY A 122 -13.65 9.97 -8.38
N ALA A 123 -13.53 10.08 -8.24
CA ALA A 123 -13.77 10.07 -8.79
C ALA A 123 -13.94 9.84 -9.10
#